data_7e8267b303bbd6e306058498e654871f
#
_entry.id   7e8267b303bbd6e306058498e654871f
#
_cell.length_a   1.000
_cell.length_b   1.000
_cell.length_c   1.000
_cell.angle_alpha   90.00
_cell.angle_beta   90.00
_cell.angle_gamma   90.00
#
_symmetry.space_group_name_H-M   'P 1'
#
loop_
_entity.id
_entity.type
_entity.pdbx_description
1 polymer ?
#
loop_
_entity_poly.entity_id
_entity_poly.type
_entity_poly.pdbx_seq_one_letter_code
_entity_poly.pdbx_strand_id
1 'polypeptide(L)'
;RNKSRLFAMPTHHETRILPQTSEQLFELVSDIEDYPNFLPWCIGLRIKSNESDVIRADMIVGFKLLREKFTSKVTLTPKTRIDVEYLDGPFRYLENRWLFVDKENGCEIDFFIDFEFRSRLLQKVMEPLFHEAVRRMVRAFEKRAAERFA
;
A
#
# COMPACT_ATOMS: atom_id res chain seq x y z
N ARG A 1 14.32 9.91 20.17
CA ARG A 1 13.71 9.02 19.22
C ARG A 1 12.41 9.59 18.63
N ASN A 2 11.60 10.19 19.46
CA ASN A 2 10.42 10.88 18.96
C ASN A 2 10.80 12.03 18.06
N LYS A 3 11.90 12.69 18.34
CA LYS A 3 12.40 13.76 17.49
C LYS A 3 12.69 13.23 16.09
N SER A 4 13.27 12.04 16.02
CA SER A 4 13.55 11.42 14.74
C SER A 4 12.26 11.21 13.96
N ARG A 5 11.23 10.76 14.64
CA ARG A 5 9.93 10.56 14.00
C ARG A 5 9.33 11.87 13.52
N LEU A 6 9.49 12.94 14.31
CA LEU A 6 8.94 14.24 13.93
C LEU A 6 9.57 14.79 12.66
N PHE A 7 10.85 14.50 12.43
CA PHE A 7 11.57 15.10 11.31
C PHE A 7 11.72 14.20 10.10
N ALA A 8 11.67 12.89 10.30
CA ALA A 8 12.06 11.97 9.24
C ALA A 8 10.94 11.14 8.67
N MET A 9 9.73 11.24 9.25
CA MET A 9 8.75 10.19 9.04
C MET A 9 7.56 10.59 8.23
N PRO A 10 7.53 10.27 6.94
CA PRO A 10 6.27 10.31 6.23
C PRO A 10 5.36 9.25 6.82
N THR A 11 4.24 9.70 7.32
CA THR A 11 3.20 8.82 7.84
C THR A 11 1.90 9.27 7.21
N HIS A 12 1.13 8.33 6.74
CA HIS A 12 -0.17 8.65 6.16
C HIS A 12 -1.21 7.71 6.74
N HIS A 13 -2.27 8.28 7.27
CA HIS A 13 -3.38 7.52 7.80
C HIS A 13 -4.66 8.17 7.29
N GLU A 14 -5.48 7.38 6.65
CA GLU A 14 -6.67 7.91 5.99
C GLU A 14 -7.80 6.92 6.10
N THR A 15 -9.01 7.41 6.34
CA THR A 15 -10.20 6.58 6.24
C THR A 15 -11.06 7.12 5.10
N ARG A 16 -11.74 6.22 4.41
CA ARG A 16 -12.55 6.59 3.26
C ARG A 16 -13.70 5.59 3.11
N ILE A 17 -14.89 6.10 2.80
CA ILE A 17 -16.03 5.23 2.59
C ILE A 17 -16.28 5.12 1.09
N LEU A 18 -16.32 3.88 0.60
CA LEU A 18 -16.56 3.59 -0.79
C LEU A 18 -17.86 2.78 -0.91
N PRO A 19 -18.52 2.81 -2.08
CA PRO A 19 -19.83 2.13 -2.21
C PRO A 19 -19.75 0.61 -2.29
N GLN A 20 -18.57 0.05 -2.53
CA GLN A 20 -18.43 -1.39 -2.62
C GLN A 20 -18.46 -2.04 -1.24
N THR A 21 -18.65 -3.37 -1.22
CA THR A 21 -18.65 -4.12 0.05
C THR A 21 -17.23 -4.37 0.51
N SER A 22 -17.08 -4.74 1.80
CA SER A 22 -15.76 -5.08 2.32
C SER A 22 -15.16 -6.27 1.58
N GLU A 23 -15.99 -7.23 1.20
CA GLU A 23 -15.53 -8.39 0.45
C GLU A 23 -14.95 -7.98 -0.90
N GLN A 24 -15.66 -7.09 -1.61
CA GLN A 24 -15.19 -6.61 -2.91
C GLN A 24 -13.90 -5.84 -2.79
N LEU A 25 -13.81 -4.94 -1.81
CA LEU A 25 -12.62 -4.12 -1.65
C LEU A 25 -11.44 -4.94 -1.15
N PHE A 26 -11.71 -5.90 -0.26
CA PHE A 26 -10.66 -6.81 0.17
C PHE A 26 -10.11 -7.61 -1.02
N GLU A 27 -11.01 -8.10 -1.87
CA GLU A 27 -10.60 -8.85 -3.06
C GLU A 27 -9.71 -7.99 -3.96
N LEU A 28 -10.09 -6.73 -4.16
CA LEU A 28 -9.32 -5.83 -4.99
C LEU A 28 -7.91 -5.59 -4.43
N VAL A 29 -7.84 -5.26 -3.15
CA VAL A 29 -6.55 -4.91 -2.53
C VAL A 29 -5.65 -6.12 -2.33
N SER A 30 -6.24 -7.30 -2.11
CA SER A 30 -5.45 -8.51 -1.94
C SER A 30 -4.94 -9.10 -3.25
N ASP A 31 -5.49 -8.65 -4.38
CA ASP A 31 -5.09 -9.12 -5.71
C ASP A 31 -3.87 -8.34 -6.18
N ILE A 32 -2.73 -8.60 -5.52
CA ILE A 32 -1.54 -7.79 -5.76
C ILE A 32 -0.94 -8.03 -7.15
N GLU A 33 -1.23 -9.15 -7.78
CA GLU A 33 -0.75 -9.38 -9.14
C GLU A 33 -1.33 -8.39 -10.14
N ASP A 34 -2.47 -7.80 -9.82
CA ASP A 34 -3.11 -6.82 -10.70
C ASP A 34 -2.52 -5.41 -10.55
N TYR A 35 -1.74 -5.18 -9.51
CA TYR A 35 -1.23 -3.84 -9.21
C TYR A 35 -0.50 -3.17 -10.38
N PRO A 36 0.38 -3.84 -11.12
CA PRO A 36 1.05 -3.17 -12.22
C PRO A 36 0.11 -2.67 -13.30
N ASN A 37 -1.10 -3.21 -13.35
CA ASN A 37 -2.07 -2.84 -14.39
C ASN A 37 -2.77 -1.52 -14.09
N PHE A 38 -2.76 -1.04 -12.84
CA PHE A 38 -3.49 0.19 -12.53
C PHE A 38 -2.81 1.12 -11.54
N LEU A 39 -1.86 0.65 -10.75
CA LEU A 39 -1.17 1.55 -9.81
C LEU A 39 -0.07 2.31 -10.53
N PRO A 40 -0.06 3.63 -10.44
CA PRO A 40 0.82 4.43 -11.29
C PRO A 40 2.31 4.19 -11.11
N TRP A 41 2.74 3.76 -9.93
CA TRP A 41 4.17 3.55 -9.73
C TRP A 41 4.53 2.12 -9.35
N CYS A 42 3.62 1.18 -9.49
CA CYS A 42 3.96 -0.24 -9.39
C CYS A 42 4.29 -0.71 -10.79
N ILE A 43 5.58 -0.80 -11.11
CA ILE A 43 5.99 -1.13 -12.47
C ILE A 43 6.30 -2.60 -12.66
N GLY A 44 6.32 -3.37 -11.57
CA GLY A 44 6.49 -4.80 -11.66
C GLY A 44 6.14 -5.47 -10.36
N LEU A 45 5.71 -6.73 -10.44
CA LEU A 45 5.38 -7.48 -9.24
C LEU A 45 5.58 -8.96 -9.53
N ARG A 46 6.17 -9.65 -8.58
CA ARG A 46 6.44 -11.07 -8.70
C ARG A 46 6.07 -11.77 -7.42
N ILE A 47 5.14 -12.72 -7.51
CA ILE A 47 4.76 -13.53 -6.36
C ILE A 47 5.83 -14.59 -6.15
N LYS A 48 6.40 -14.64 -4.95
CA LYS A 48 7.40 -15.64 -4.61
C LYS A 48 6.77 -16.86 -3.96
N SER A 49 5.74 -16.66 -3.17
CA SER A 49 4.99 -17.74 -2.56
C SER A 49 3.62 -17.25 -2.17
N ASN A 50 2.66 -18.16 -2.11
CA ASN A 50 1.29 -17.83 -1.75
C ASN A 50 0.72 -19.05 -1.04
N GLU A 51 0.74 -19.03 0.30
CA GLU A 51 0.32 -20.16 1.12
C GLU A 51 -0.49 -19.68 2.31
N SER A 52 -1.68 -20.27 2.49
CA SER A 52 -2.49 -20.06 3.69
C SER A 52 -2.66 -18.59 4.04
N ASP A 53 -3.10 -17.79 3.08
CA ASP A 53 -3.36 -16.36 3.29
C ASP A 53 -2.11 -15.56 3.61
N VAL A 54 -0.94 -16.08 3.23
CA VAL A 54 0.33 -15.36 3.37
C VAL A 54 1.00 -15.33 2.00
N ILE A 55 1.22 -14.12 1.49
CA ILE A 55 1.85 -13.92 0.19
C ILE A 55 3.19 -13.26 0.39
N ARG A 56 4.24 -13.83 -0.22
CA ARG A 56 5.54 -13.16 -0.28
C ARG A 56 5.75 -12.69 -1.70
N ALA A 57 6.11 -11.44 -1.86
CA ALA A 57 6.20 -10.84 -3.17
C ALA A 57 7.30 -9.80 -3.26
N ASP A 58 7.86 -9.68 -4.47
CA ASP A 58 8.77 -8.59 -4.81
C ASP A 58 7.99 -7.57 -5.60
N MET A 59 8.12 -6.30 -5.24
CA MET A 59 7.49 -5.20 -5.97
C MET A 59 8.56 -4.26 -6.47
N ILE A 60 8.44 -3.82 -7.71
CA ILE A 60 9.33 -2.80 -8.26
C ILE A 60 8.54 -1.51 -8.34
N VAL A 61 9.06 -0.50 -7.67
CA VAL A 61 8.44 0.81 -7.58
C VAL A 61 9.22 1.79 -8.45
N GLY A 62 8.50 2.54 -9.30
CA GLY A 62 9.11 3.57 -10.11
C GLY A 62 8.31 4.86 -9.98
N PHE A 63 8.94 5.91 -9.45
CA PHE A 63 8.29 7.20 -9.26
C PHE A 63 9.33 8.30 -9.37
N LYS A 64 9.17 9.15 -10.38
CA LYS A 64 10.15 10.20 -10.67
C LYS A 64 11.51 9.55 -10.90
N LEU A 65 12.50 9.91 -10.10
CA LEU A 65 13.85 9.33 -10.21
C LEU A 65 14.04 8.07 -9.38
N LEU A 66 13.02 7.69 -8.63
CA LEU A 66 13.08 6.50 -7.78
C LEU A 66 12.78 5.26 -8.60
N ARG A 67 13.63 4.24 -8.45
CA ARG A 67 13.37 2.92 -9.01
C ARG A 67 13.97 1.90 -8.08
N GLU A 68 13.12 1.23 -7.30
CA GLU A 68 13.59 0.33 -6.25
C GLU A 68 12.74 -0.93 -6.20
N LYS A 69 13.36 -2.00 -5.77
CA LYS A 69 12.68 -3.26 -5.55
C LYS A 69 12.64 -3.55 -4.05
N PHE A 70 11.49 -3.99 -3.58
CA PHE A 70 11.41 -4.43 -2.19
C PHE A 70 10.56 -5.69 -2.07
N THR A 71 10.90 -6.47 -1.04
CA THR A 71 10.22 -7.73 -0.75
C THR A 71 9.34 -7.55 0.47
N SER A 72 8.13 -8.05 0.38
CA SER A 72 7.18 -7.94 1.49
C SER A 72 6.48 -9.27 1.73
N LYS A 73 5.94 -9.38 2.95
CA LYS A 73 5.10 -10.48 3.36
C LYS A 73 3.73 -9.89 3.63
N VAL A 74 2.74 -10.35 2.88
CA VAL A 74 1.38 -9.83 2.96
C VAL A 74 0.52 -10.88 3.64
N THR A 75 -0.05 -10.54 4.78
CA THR A 75 -0.90 -11.44 5.54
C THR A 75 -2.35 -11.01 5.35
N LEU A 76 -3.17 -11.94 4.87
CA LEU A 76 -4.56 -11.69 4.55
C LEU A 76 -5.46 -12.23 5.65
N THR A 77 -6.31 -11.36 6.21
CA THR A 77 -7.39 -11.79 7.09
C THR A 77 -8.66 -11.54 6.29
N PRO A 78 -9.25 -12.59 5.71
CA PRO A 78 -10.30 -12.43 4.71
C PRO A 78 -11.38 -11.44 5.11
N LYS A 79 -11.70 -10.53 4.19
CA LYS A 79 -12.75 -9.54 4.25
C LYS A 79 -12.52 -8.42 5.26
N THR A 80 -11.51 -8.52 6.13
CA THR A 80 -11.37 -7.55 7.21
C THR A 80 -10.05 -6.80 7.24
N ARG A 81 -8.93 -7.46 6.81
CA ARG A 81 -7.65 -6.86 7.10
C ARG A 81 -6.54 -7.38 6.19
N ILE A 82 -5.63 -6.50 5.82
CA ILE A 82 -4.41 -6.87 5.10
C ILE A 82 -3.25 -6.18 5.81
N ASP A 83 -2.26 -6.96 6.21
CA ASP A 83 -1.06 -6.46 6.85
C ASP A 83 0.14 -6.71 5.95
N VAL A 84 0.93 -5.68 5.72
CA VAL A 84 2.13 -5.79 4.89
C VAL A 84 3.35 -5.60 5.77
N GLU A 85 4.17 -6.62 5.81
CA GLU A 85 5.41 -6.61 6.56
C GLU A 85 6.57 -6.49 5.59
N TYR A 86 7.44 -5.51 5.83
CA TYR A 86 8.59 -5.26 4.99
C TYR A 86 9.70 -6.26 5.35
N LEU A 87 10.28 -6.93 4.34
CA LEU A 87 11.33 -7.90 4.57
C LEU A 87 12.68 -7.43 4.08
N ASP A 88 12.74 -6.80 2.91
CA ASP A 88 14.03 -6.42 2.33
C ASP A 88 13.84 -5.35 1.28
N GLY A 89 14.79 -4.42 1.17
CA GLY A 89 14.75 -3.38 0.17
C GLY A 89 15.35 -2.08 0.68
N PRO A 90 14.91 -0.94 0.13
CA PRO A 90 15.55 0.35 0.37
C PRO A 90 15.10 1.05 1.65
N PHE A 91 14.20 0.44 2.41
CA PHE A 91 13.67 1.08 3.60
C PHE A 91 14.40 0.66 4.87
N ARG A 92 14.48 1.56 5.82
CA ARG A 92 14.90 1.23 7.17
C ARG A 92 13.80 0.45 7.86
N TYR A 93 12.56 0.86 7.59
CA TYR A 93 11.37 0.13 8.00
C TYR A 93 10.21 0.58 7.10
N LEU A 94 9.16 -0.23 7.07
CA LEU A 94 7.92 0.12 6.41
C LEU A 94 6.80 -0.66 7.06
N GLU A 95 5.75 0.03 7.45
CA GLU A 95 4.57 -0.53 8.06
C GLU A 95 3.37 -0.12 7.23
N ASN A 96 2.53 -1.08 6.85
CA ASN A 96 1.35 -0.78 6.04
C ASN A 96 0.24 -1.73 6.42
N ARG A 97 -0.96 -1.20 6.58
CA ARG A 97 -2.11 -2.04 6.85
C ARG A 97 -3.37 -1.44 6.28
N TRP A 98 -4.30 -2.32 5.94
CA TRP A 98 -5.61 -1.97 5.43
C TRP A 98 -6.65 -2.64 6.31
N LEU A 99 -7.67 -1.89 6.73
CA LEU A 99 -8.81 -2.44 7.45
C LEU A 99 -10.05 -2.16 6.64
N PHE A 100 -10.96 -3.14 6.62
CA PHE A 100 -12.20 -3.04 5.84
C PHE A 100 -13.38 -3.30 6.77
N VAL A 101 -14.26 -2.32 6.90
CA VAL A 101 -15.41 -2.41 7.79
C VAL A 101 -16.67 -2.08 7.01
N ASP A 102 -17.60 -3.02 6.93
CA ASP A 102 -18.88 -2.78 6.26
C ASP A 102 -19.65 -1.70 7.00
N LYS A 103 -20.24 -0.81 6.21
CA LYS A 103 -21.11 0.25 6.70
C LYS A 103 -22.45 0.14 5.97
N GLU A 104 -23.40 0.93 6.41
CA GLU A 104 -24.73 0.90 5.83
C GLU A 104 -24.74 1.10 4.32
N ASN A 105 -23.91 2.03 3.84
CA ASN A 105 -23.89 2.41 2.44
C ASN A 105 -22.60 2.04 1.73
N GLY A 106 -21.90 1.02 2.20
CA GLY A 106 -20.66 0.62 1.57
C GLY A 106 -19.67 0.07 2.55
N CYS A 107 -18.41 0.42 2.37
CA CYS A 107 -17.34 -0.08 3.23
C CYS A 107 -16.42 1.07 3.59
N GLU A 108 -16.04 1.12 4.85
CA GLU A 108 -15.02 2.07 5.31
C GLU A 108 -13.66 1.39 5.19
N ILE A 109 -12.75 2.01 4.46
CA ILE A 109 -11.37 1.57 4.37
C ILE A 109 -10.53 2.43 5.29
N ASP A 110 -9.72 1.78 6.12
CA ASP A 110 -8.74 2.45 6.96
C ASP A 110 -7.37 2.06 6.43
N PHE A 111 -6.64 3.04 5.90
CA PHE A 111 -5.34 2.82 5.28
C PHE A 111 -4.25 3.52 6.08
N PHE A 112 -3.22 2.77 6.44
CA PHE A 112 -2.10 3.31 7.20
C PHE A 112 -0.78 2.89 6.55
N ILE A 113 0.12 3.86 6.37
CA ILE A 113 1.48 3.57 5.93
C ILE A 113 2.45 4.49 6.62
N ASP A 114 3.57 3.91 7.07
CA ASP A 114 4.63 4.63 7.74
C ASP A 114 5.95 4.00 7.31
N PHE A 115 6.88 4.81 6.81
CA PHE A 115 8.14 4.26 6.36
C PHE A 115 9.27 5.27 6.44
N GLU A 116 10.50 4.76 6.30
CA GLU A 116 11.67 5.60 6.22
C GLU A 116 12.68 4.92 5.31
N PHE A 117 13.25 5.68 4.38
CA PHE A 117 14.31 5.15 3.52
C PHE A 117 15.62 5.05 4.30
N ARG A 118 16.46 4.09 3.91
CA ARG A 118 17.81 4.00 4.47
C ARG A 118 18.67 5.16 4.01
N SER A 119 18.51 5.57 2.76
CA SER A 119 19.25 6.68 2.20
C SER A 119 18.66 8.00 2.66
N ARG A 120 19.48 8.81 3.32
CA ARG A 120 19.01 10.13 3.76
C ARG A 120 18.70 11.03 2.57
N LEU A 121 19.49 10.89 1.50
CA LEU A 121 19.25 11.68 0.30
C LEU A 121 17.91 11.31 -0.31
N LEU A 122 17.66 10.02 -0.44
CA LEU A 122 16.40 9.55 -1.01
C LEU A 122 15.21 9.99 -0.16
N GLN A 123 15.35 9.90 1.17
CA GLN A 123 14.32 10.35 2.08
C GLN A 123 13.99 11.82 1.84
N LYS A 124 15.02 12.65 1.71
CA LYS A 124 14.85 14.07 1.53
C LYS A 124 14.17 14.40 0.21
N VAL A 125 14.55 13.68 -0.84
CA VAL A 125 13.96 13.91 -2.16
C VAL A 125 12.51 13.49 -2.20
N MET A 126 12.18 12.37 -1.56
CA MET A 126 10.84 11.80 -1.64
C MET A 126 9.85 12.41 -0.64
N GLU A 127 10.35 12.99 0.44
CA GLU A 127 9.51 13.52 1.50
C GLU A 127 8.43 14.48 1.01
N PRO A 128 8.77 15.49 0.20
CA PRO A 128 7.74 16.43 -0.27
C PRO A 128 6.77 15.82 -1.27
N LEU A 129 7.10 14.66 -1.83
CA LEU A 129 6.26 14.02 -2.83
C LEU A 129 5.37 12.92 -2.25
N PHE A 130 5.60 12.59 -0.99
CA PHE A 130 4.97 11.42 -0.37
C PHE A 130 3.45 11.49 -0.37
N HIS A 131 2.88 12.59 0.10
CA HIS A 131 1.43 12.68 0.21
C HIS A 131 0.74 12.68 -1.15
N GLU A 132 1.38 13.29 -2.13
CA GLU A 132 0.83 13.25 -3.49
C GLU A 132 0.84 11.83 -4.04
N ALA A 133 1.93 11.10 -3.81
CA ALA A 133 2.04 9.72 -4.27
C ALA A 133 0.96 8.85 -3.64
N VAL A 134 0.74 9.01 -2.32
CA VAL A 134 -0.28 8.23 -1.63
C VAL A 134 -1.68 8.59 -2.15
N ARG A 135 -1.95 9.88 -2.36
CA ARG A 135 -3.25 10.29 -2.87
C ARG A 135 -3.52 9.72 -4.25
N ARG A 136 -2.51 9.66 -5.11
CA ARG A 136 -2.67 9.05 -6.43
C ARG A 136 -2.97 7.56 -6.32
N MET A 137 -2.32 6.90 -5.37
CA MET A 137 -2.55 5.48 -5.14
C MET A 137 -4.00 5.24 -4.70
N VAL A 138 -4.46 6.02 -3.72
CA VAL A 138 -5.81 5.86 -3.22
C VAL A 138 -6.84 6.08 -4.33
N ARG A 139 -6.64 7.11 -5.14
CA ARG A 139 -7.53 7.38 -6.26
C ARG A 139 -7.52 6.24 -7.29
N ALA A 140 -6.34 5.65 -7.52
CA ALA A 140 -6.23 4.54 -8.46
C ALA A 140 -7.02 3.33 -7.97
N PHE A 141 -6.94 3.02 -6.68
CA PHE A 141 -7.73 1.93 -6.11
C PHE A 141 -9.24 2.24 -6.19
N GLU A 142 -9.60 3.46 -5.89
CA GLU A 142 -11.00 3.87 -5.94
C GLU A 142 -11.56 3.73 -7.36
N LYS A 143 -10.81 4.18 -8.34
CA LYS A 143 -11.21 4.08 -9.74
C LYS A 143 -11.30 2.62 -10.18
N ARG A 144 -10.31 1.82 -9.78
CA ARG A 144 -10.30 0.40 -10.15
C ARG A 144 -11.51 -0.32 -9.56
N ALA A 145 -11.87 0.02 -8.31
CA ALA A 145 -13.04 -0.56 -7.67
C ALA A 145 -14.31 -0.25 -8.46
N ALA A 146 -14.45 1.00 -8.89
CA ALA A 146 -15.62 1.41 -9.65
C ALA A 146 -15.70 0.67 -10.98
N GLU A 147 -14.55 0.43 -11.63
CA GLU A 147 -14.51 -0.30 -12.89
C GLU A 147 -14.81 -1.77 -12.71
N ARG A 148 -14.25 -2.38 -11.68
CA ARG A 148 -14.30 -3.82 -11.48
C ARG A 148 -15.64 -4.29 -10.92
N PHE A 149 -16.29 -3.47 -10.12
CA PHE A 149 -17.52 -3.83 -9.41
C PHE A 149 -18.68 -2.92 -9.80
N ALA A 150 -18.70 -2.46 -11.02
CA ALA A 150 -19.74 -1.55 -11.50
C ALA A 150 -21.13 -2.23 -11.59
#